data_31d5df6b7a09d84cafdf6e14525cb0ff
#
_entry.id   31d5df6b7a09d84cafdf6e14525cb0ff
#
_cell.length_a   1.000
_cell.length_b   1.000
_cell.length_c   1.000
_cell.angle_alpha   90.00
_cell.angle_beta   90.00
_cell.angle_gamma   90.00
#
_symmetry.space_group_name_H-M   'P 1'
#
loop_
_entity.id
_entity.type
_entity.pdbx_description
1 polymer ?
#
loop_
_entity_poly.entity_id
_entity_poly.type
_entity_poly.pdbx_seq_one_letter_code
_entity_poly.pdbx_strand_id
1 'polypeptide(L)'
;LFKLRKKMFKDIIEIVVLSLIQGVSEFLPISSSAHLIIVSSLYEFKSSSLLIDVSLHLGSLLAIIFFFRKELFNIRNNHKLLLLIIIGSIPLVIVGYFLHSTGFIYLLRDMKIIAWTTLVFGILLYFADQNRFDKKMSSDLNFKTIFYIGLFQTLALIPGVSRAGITITIARLLKFNRYDSSKISFLLAIPALAGASVLSFKDILDKSFDFNYFILL
;
A
#
# COMPACT_ATOMS: atom_id res chain seq x y z
N LEU A 1 21.46 -24.98 21.63
CA LEU A 1 22.17 -23.97 20.81
C LEU A 1 21.96 -24.22 19.30
N PHE A 2 22.18 -25.44 18.79
CA PHE A 2 22.04 -25.77 17.36
C PHE A 2 20.62 -25.59 16.82
N LYS A 3 19.59 -26.04 17.56
CA LYS A 3 18.17 -25.83 17.18
C LYS A 3 17.77 -24.37 17.14
N LEU A 4 18.25 -23.55 18.09
CA LEU A 4 18.01 -22.10 18.12
C LEU A 4 18.66 -21.40 16.93
N ARG A 5 19.89 -21.76 16.60
CA ARG A 5 20.61 -21.19 15.44
C ARG A 5 19.92 -21.53 14.12
N LYS A 6 19.43 -22.78 13.97
CA LYS A 6 18.71 -23.21 12.78
C LYS A 6 17.35 -22.47 12.64
N LYS A 7 16.64 -22.27 13.77
CA LYS A 7 15.39 -21.50 13.77
C LYS A 7 15.65 -20.05 13.36
N MET A 8 16.61 -19.38 14.00
CA MET A 8 16.96 -18.00 13.71
C MET A 8 17.38 -17.80 12.24
N PHE A 9 18.11 -18.73 11.65
CA PHE A 9 18.50 -18.67 10.24
C PHE A 9 17.29 -18.79 9.31
N LYS A 10 16.32 -19.65 9.64
CA LYS A 10 15.06 -19.78 8.90
C LYS A 10 14.26 -18.48 8.97
N ASP A 11 14.09 -17.90 10.16
CA ASP A 11 13.34 -16.67 10.38
C ASP A 11 13.96 -15.49 9.59
N ILE A 12 15.31 -15.41 9.51
CA ILE A 12 16.01 -14.40 8.71
C ILE A 12 15.71 -14.58 7.21
N ILE A 13 15.75 -15.80 6.71
CA ILE A 13 15.43 -16.08 5.29
C ILE A 13 13.98 -15.68 4.98
N GLU A 14 13.03 -16.02 5.84
CA GLU A 14 11.62 -15.65 5.69
C GLU A 14 11.48 -14.11 5.59
N ILE A 15 12.10 -13.36 6.50
CA ILE A 15 12.06 -11.89 6.50
C ILE A 15 12.69 -11.33 5.23
N VAL A 16 13.84 -11.84 4.79
CA VAL A 16 14.50 -11.39 3.56
C VAL A 16 13.62 -11.62 2.33
N VAL A 17 13.01 -12.81 2.22
CA VAL A 17 12.11 -13.13 1.10
C VAL A 17 10.89 -12.21 1.10
N LEU A 18 10.24 -12.02 2.24
CA LEU A 18 9.08 -11.12 2.37
C LEU A 18 9.46 -9.67 2.06
N SER A 19 10.66 -9.21 2.50
CA SER A 19 11.15 -7.86 2.21
C SER A 19 11.39 -7.63 0.71
N LEU A 20 11.95 -8.61 0.01
CA LEU A 20 12.15 -8.52 -1.44
C LEU A 20 10.81 -8.49 -2.18
N ILE A 21 9.87 -9.33 -1.79
CA ILE A 21 8.53 -9.35 -2.38
C ILE A 21 7.83 -8.02 -2.15
N GLN A 22 7.81 -7.52 -0.92
CA GLN A 22 7.21 -6.24 -0.58
C GLN A 22 7.86 -5.08 -1.36
N GLY A 23 9.20 -5.00 -1.35
CA GLY A 23 9.92 -3.91 -2.01
C GLY A 23 9.68 -3.84 -3.52
N VAL A 24 9.52 -4.99 -4.18
CA VAL A 24 9.22 -5.06 -5.62
C VAL A 24 7.73 -4.82 -5.88
N SER A 25 6.84 -5.48 -5.14
CA SER A 25 5.40 -5.49 -5.45
C SER A 25 4.65 -4.25 -4.94
N GLU A 26 5.16 -3.50 -3.96
CA GLU A 26 4.47 -2.34 -3.40
C GLU A 26 4.28 -1.20 -4.41
N PHE A 27 5.26 -1.02 -5.29
CA PHE A 27 5.24 0.07 -6.28
C PHE A 27 4.80 -0.39 -7.67
N LEU A 28 4.78 -1.70 -7.91
CA LEU A 28 4.20 -2.27 -9.12
C LEU A 28 2.67 -2.41 -8.99
N PRO A 29 1.92 -2.35 -10.09
CA PRO A 29 0.47 -2.47 -10.05
C PRO A 29 -0.03 -3.93 -9.88
N ILE A 30 0.52 -4.69 -8.91
CA ILE A 30 0.32 -6.14 -8.76
C ILE A 30 -0.10 -6.60 -7.36
N SER A 31 -0.50 -5.71 -6.47
CA SER A 31 -0.94 -6.00 -5.08
C SER A 31 0.10 -6.72 -4.21
N SER A 32 0.88 -5.97 -3.45
CA SER A 32 1.89 -6.50 -2.51
C SER A 32 1.27 -7.40 -1.44
N SER A 33 0.14 -7.01 -0.85
CA SER A 33 -0.55 -7.79 0.17
C SER A 33 -0.98 -9.18 -0.34
N ALA A 34 -1.46 -9.28 -1.60
CA ALA A 34 -1.80 -10.57 -2.18
C ALA A 34 -0.57 -11.48 -2.31
N HIS A 35 0.56 -10.93 -2.76
CA HIS A 35 1.81 -11.69 -2.89
C HIS A 35 2.35 -12.16 -1.54
N LEU A 36 2.32 -11.30 -0.52
CA LEU A 36 2.74 -11.67 0.84
C LEU A 36 1.87 -12.79 1.40
N ILE A 37 0.54 -12.71 1.25
CA ILE A 37 -0.40 -13.74 1.70
C ILE A 37 -0.13 -15.06 0.98
N ILE A 38 -0.02 -15.06 -0.35
CA ILE A 38 0.20 -16.28 -1.14
C ILE A 38 1.52 -16.95 -0.76
N VAL A 39 2.61 -16.18 -0.69
CA VAL A 39 3.93 -16.75 -0.37
C VAL A 39 3.96 -17.25 1.06
N SER A 40 3.42 -16.50 2.02
CA SER A 40 3.36 -16.96 3.42
C SER A 40 2.55 -18.23 3.58
N SER A 41 1.46 -18.38 2.81
CA SER A 41 0.63 -19.58 2.82
C SER A 41 1.32 -20.79 2.18
N LEU A 42 1.96 -20.60 1.02
CA LEU A 42 2.64 -21.67 0.28
C LEU A 42 3.85 -22.25 1.02
N TYR A 43 4.60 -21.41 1.71
CA TYR A 43 5.82 -21.82 2.41
C TYR A 43 5.63 -22.00 3.92
N GLU A 44 4.38 -21.91 4.41
CA GLU A 44 4.04 -22.02 5.84
C GLU A 44 4.93 -21.11 6.71
N PHE A 45 5.12 -19.87 6.29
CA PHE A 45 5.94 -18.91 7.01
C PHE A 45 5.30 -18.58 8.35
N LYS A 46 6.05 -18.82 9.43
CA LYS A 46 5.62 -18.53 10.80
C LYS A 46 5.85 -17.07 11.20
N SER A 47 6.68 -16.39 10.45
CA SER A 47 7.06 -14.99 10.69
C SER A 47 6.05 -13.97 10.14
N SER A 48 4.89 -14.41 9.59
CA SER A 48 3.82 -13.50 9.15
C SER A 48 3.07 -12.91 10.34
N SER A 49 3.79 -12.10 11.13
CA SER A 49 3.20 -11.34 12.23
C SER A 49 2.85 -9.93 11.77
N LEU A 50 1.85 -9.33 12.42
CA LEU A 50 1.49 -7.93 12.20
C LEU A 50 2.71 -6.99 12.31
N LEU A 51 3.66 -7.29 13.20
CA LEU A 51 4.90 -6.53 13.36
C LEU A 51 5.77 -6.55 12.10
N ILE A 52 5.89 -7.70 11.45
CA ILE A 52 6.65 -7.83 10.19
C ILE A 52 5.96 -7.06 9.07
N ASP A 53 4.65 -7.22 8.91
CA ASP A 53 3.90 -6.48 7.89
C ASP A 53 4.07 -4.97 8.06
N VAL A 54 3.96 -4.44 9.29
CA VAL A 54 4.21 -3.03 9.59
C VAL A 54 5.64 -2.62 9.23
N SER A 55 6.62 -3.43 9.59
CA SER A 55 8.04 -3.14 9.30
C SER A 55 8.32 -3.09 7.80
N LEU A 56 7.70 -3.99 7.02
CA LEU A 56 7.81 -4.02 5.57
C LEU A 56 7.21 -2.76 4.92
N HIS A 57 6.04 -2.33 5.38
CA HIS A 57 5.38 -1.11 4.90
C HIS A 57 6.17 0.15 5.30
N LEU A 58 6.72 0.20 6.51
CA LEU A 58 7.62 1.28 6.94
C LEU A 58 8.89 1.34 6.08
N GLY A 59 9.48 0.19 5.75
CA GLY A 59 10.62 0.13 4.81
C GLY A 59 10.28 0.73 3.45
N SER A 60 9.14 0.36 2.88
CA SER A 60 8.63 0.92 1.63
C SER A 60 8.35 2.42 1.73
N LEU A 61 7.78 2.88 2.85
CA LEU A 61 7.54 4.30 3.13
C LEU A 61 8.84 5.10 3.17
N LEU A 62 9.85 4.61 3.88
CA LEU A 62 11.15 5.27 3.96
C LEU A 62 11.84 5.33 2.59
N ALA A 63 11.76 4.26 1.81
CA ALA A 63 12.31 4.22 0.45
C ALA A 63 11.69 5.27 -0.46
N ILE A 64 10.35 5.39 -0.47
CA ILE A 64 9.67 6.36 -1.33
C ILE A 64 9.88 7.80 -0.86
N ILE A 65 9.93 8.07 0.45
CA ILE A 65 10.29 9.40 0.99
C ILE A 65 11.71 9.77 0.57
N PHE A 66 12.65 8.84 0.68
CA PHE A 66 14.04 9.08 0.27
C PHE A 66 14.16 9.34 -1.23
N PHE A 67 13.42 8.61 -2.05
CA PHE A 67 13.40 8.81 -3.50
C PHE A 67 12.86 10.18 -3.88
N PHE A 68 11.74 10.61 -3.30
CA PHE A 68 11.11 11.90 -3.58
C PHE A 68 11.53 13.03 -2.62
N ARG A 69 12.65 12.87 -1.90
CA ARG A 69 13.09 13.85 -0.88
C ARG A 69 13.22 15.27 -1.42
N LYS A 70 13.65 15.45 -2.67
CA LYS A 70 13.81 16.78 -3.29
C LYS A 70 12.47 17.46 -3.50
N GLU A 71 11.45 16.72 -3.91
CA GLU A 71 10.09 17.22 -4.09
C GLU A 71 9.40 17.50 -2.75
N LEU A 72 9.59 16.62 -1.78
CA LEU A 72 8.91 16.67 -0.49
C LEU A 72 9.47 17.76 0.42
N PHE A 73 10.81 17.89 0.51
CA PHE A 73 11.44 18.86 1.42
C PHE A 73 11.59 20.26 0.82
N ASN A 74 11.41 20.42 -0.49
CA ASN A 74 11.36 21.74 -1.10
C ASN A 74 9.94 22.33 -1.03
N ILE A 75 9.43 22.49 0.20
CA ILE A 75 8.06 22.93 0.50
C ILE A 75 7.77 24.28 -0.17
N ARG A 76 8.75 25.17 -0.20
CA ARG A 76 8.59 26.53 -0.74
C ARG A 76 8.18 26.53 -2.22
N ASN A 77 8.73 25.63 -3.01
CA ASN A 77 8.44 25.54 -4.44
C ASN A 77 7.34 24.52 -4.76
N ASN A 78 7.09 23.56 -3.89
CA ASN A 78 6.19 22.42 -4.12
C ASN A 78 4.94 22.42 -3.23
N HIS A 79 4.62 23.54 -2.57
CA HIS A 79 3.47 23.62 -1.65
C HIS A 79 2.15 23.19 -2.30
N LYS A 80 1.94 23.55 -3.58
CA LYS A 80 0.75 23.12 -4.33
C LYS A 80 0.70 21.61 -4.52
N LEU A 81 1.83 20.97 -4.85
CA LEU A 81 1.91 19.53 -4.99
C LEU A 81 1.63 18.82 -3.67
N LEU A 82 2.22 19.29 -2.57
CA LEU A 82 1.99 18.73 -1.24
C LEU A 82 0.52 18.85 -0.83
N LEU A 83 -0.11 19.99 -1.08
CA LEU A 83 -1.54 20.17 -0.83
C LEU A 83 -2.40 19.22 -1.66
N LEU A 84 -2.06 19.00 -2.93
CA LEU A 84 -2.76 18.04 -3.79
C LEU A 84 -2.63 16.61 -3.27
N ILE A 85 -1.44 16.20 -2.80
CA ILE A 85 -1.22 14.88 -2.20
C ILE A 85 -2.10 14.70 -0.94
N ILE A 86 -2.15 15.71 -0.08
CA ILE A 86 -2.99 15.68 1.13
C ILE A 86 -4.46 15.51 0.73
N ILE A 87 -4.98 16.33 -0.18
CA ILE A 87 -6.38 16.27 -0.62
C ILE A 87 -6.71 14.93 -1.27
N GLY A 88 -5.82 14.41 -2.12
CA GLY A 88 -6.00 13.09 -2.73
C GLY A 88 -5.99 11.93 -1.73
N SER A 89 -5.43 12.16 -0.54
CA SER A 89 -5.35 11.10 0.49
C SER A 89 -6.54 11.12 1.47
N ILE A 90 -7.26 12.23 1.56
CA ILE A 90 -8.40 12.37 2.50
C ILE A 90 -9.43 11.24 2.36
N PRO A 91 -9.91 10.90 1.15
CA PRO A 91 -10.92 9.83 1.01
C PRO A 91 -10.43 8.49 1.58
N LEU A 92 -9.16 8.13 1.27
CA LEU A 92 -8.57 6.87 1.75
C LEU A 92 -8.45 6.84 3.27
N VAL A 93 -8.01 7.94 3.89
CA VAL A 93 -7.86 8.02 5.34
C VAL A 93 -9.21 7.87 6.04
N ILE A 94 -10.23 8.57 5.56
CA ILE A 94 -11.59 8.51 6.15
C ILE A 94 -12.16 7.09 6.03
N VAL A 95 -12.18 6.52 4.82
CA VAL A 95 -12.76 5.20 4.59
C VAL A 95 -11.91 4.11 5.27
N GLY A 96 -10.59 4.23 5.23
CA GLY A 96 -9.68 3.28 5.87
C GLY A 96 -9.84 3.25 7.38
N TYR A 97 -9.94 4.41 8.03
CA TYR A 97 -10.21 4.50 9.46
C TYR A 97 -11.57 3.89 9.83
N PHE A 98 -12.61 4.17 9.05
CA PHE A 98 -13.94 3.62 9.27
C PHE A 98 -13.95 2.08 9.13
N LEU A 99 -13.39 1.53 8.06
CA LEU A 99 -13.33 0.08 7.85
C LEU A 99 -12.48 -0.63 8.90
N HIS A 100 -11.41 0.02 9.37
CA HIS A 100 -10.57 -0.51 10.43
C HIS A 100 -11.32 -0.52 11.78
N SER A 101 -11.95 0.60 12.16
CA SER A 101 -12.65 0.74 13.44
C SER A 101 -13.89 -0.18 13.56
N THR A 102 -14.55 -0.48 12.45
CA THR A 102 -15.70 -1.42 12.41
C THR A 102 -15.27 -2.88 12.28
N GLY A 103 -13.99 -3.16 12.04
CA GLY A 103 -13.50 -4.51 11.78
C GLY A 103 -13.88 -5.09 10.41
N PHE A 104 -14.60 -4.33 9.58
CA PHE A 104 -15.08 -4.80 8.28
C PHE A 104 -13.95 -5.20 7.32
N ILE A 105 -12.76 -4.61 7.50
CA ILE A 105 -11.58 -4.91 6.69
C ILE A 105 -11.15 -6.38 6.78
N TYR A 106 -11.43 -7.06 7.89
CA TYR A 106 -11.07 -8.46 8.09
C TYR A 106 -11.96 -9.42 7.31
N LEU A 107 -13.23 -9.04 7.05
CA LEU A 107 -14.18 -9.83 6.26
C LEU A 107 -13.81 -9.87 4.77
N LEU A 108 -13.01 -8.91 4.31
CA LEU A 108 -12.58 -8.83 2.92
C LEU A 108 -11.35 -9.70 2.62
N ARG A 109 -10.71 -10.31 3.64
CA ARG A 109 -9.49 -11.11 3.48
C ARG A 109 -9.80 -12.57 3.09
N ASP A 110 -10.58 -12.76 2.03
CA ASP A 110 -10.86 -14.06 1.45
C ASP A 110 -10.08 -14.27 0.15
N MET A 111 -9.52 -15.49 -0.05
CA MET A 111 -8.72 -15.81 -1.23
C MET A 111 -9.49 -15.68 -2.54
N LYS A 112 -10.80 -15.95 -2.53
CA LYS A 112 -11.66 -15.77 -3.71
C LYS A 112 -11.84 -14.29 -4.04
N ILE A 113 -12.02 -13.44 -3.00
CA ILE A 113 -12.08 -11.98 -3.19
C ILE A 113 -10.78 -11.49 -3.80
N ILE A 114 -9.62 -11.90 -3.25
CA ILE A 114 -8.30 -11.53 -3.76
C ILE A 114 -8.14 -11.94 -5.23
N ALA A 115 -8.52 -13.17 -5.59
CA ALA A 115 -8.40 -13.65 -6.96
C ALA A 115 -9.26 -12.84 -7.94
N TRP A 116 -10.53 -12.61 -7.61
CA TRP A 116 -11.44 -11.86 -8.47
C TRP A 116 -11.06 -10.39 -8.58
N THR A 117 -10.71 -9.75 -7.48
CA THR A 117 -10.31 -8.33 -7.51
C THR A 117 -9.02 -8.14 -8.30
N THR A 118 -8.02 -9.00 -8.12
CA THR A 118 -6.78 -8.95 -8.90
C THR A 118 -7.06 -9.10 -10.40
N LEU A 119 -7.92 -10.05 -10.79
CA LEU A 119 -8.28 -10.26 -12.18
C LEU A 119 -9.01 -9.04 -12.78
N VAL A 120 -10.08 -8.59 -12.12
CA VAL A 120 -10.92 -7.47 -12.61
C VAL A 120 -10.12 -6.18 -12.72
N PHE A 121 -9.36 -5.82 -11.68
CA PHE A 121 -8.58 -4.58 -11.70
C PHE A 121 -7.33 -4.66 -12.58
N GLY A 122 -6.76 -5.86 -12.80
CA GLY A 122 -5.73 -6.08 -13.80
C GLY A 122 -6.23 -5.86 -15.22
N ILE A 123 -7.44 -6.38 -15.55
CA ILE A 123 -8.11 -6.14 -16.84
C ILE A 123 -8.44 -4.65 -17.01
N LEU A 124 -8.94 -3.99 -15.96
CA LEU A 124 -9.24 -2.56 -16.00
C LEU A 124 -7.99 -1.71 -16.29
N LEU A 125 -6.88 -2.02 -15.66
CA LEU A 125 -5.59 -1.36 -15.91
C LEU A 125 -5.14 -1.59 -17.36
N TYR A 126 -5.25 -2.82 -17.87
CA TYR A 126 -4.92 -3.14 -19.25
C TYR A 126 -5.68 -2.26 -20.23
N PHE A 127 -7.00 -2.11 -20.08
CA PHE A 127 -7.79 -1.24 -20.96
C PHE A 127 -7.46 0.24 -20.77
N ALA A 128 -7.22 0.70 -19.54
CA ALA A 128 -6.86 2.08 -19.28
C ALA A 128 -5.52 2.47 -19.91
N ASP A 129 -4.61 1.51 -20.11
CA ASP A 129 -3.27 1.76 -20.62
C ASP A 129 -3.12 1.60 -22.13
N GLN A 130 -4.18 1.22 -22.88
CA GLN A 130 -4.13 1.00 -24.32
C GLN A 130 -3.77 2.25 -25.14
N ASN A 131 -4.14 3.43 -24.66
CA ASN A 131 -3.97 4.66 -25.41
C ASN A 131 -2.72 5.43 -24.97
N ARG A 132 -2.12 6.17 -25.92
CA ARG A 132 -1.08 7.15 -25.60
C ARG A 132 -1.75 8.45 -25.18
N PHE A 133 -1.39 8.94 -24.01
CA PHE A 133 -1.89 10.19 -23.46
C PHE A 133 -0.72 11.10 -23.09
N ASP A 134 -0.93 12.41 -23.15
CA ASP A 134 0.14 13.42 -23.07
C ASP A 134 -0.01 14.37 -21.87
N LYS A 135 -1.09 14.26 -21.09
CA LYS A 135 -1.25 15.10 -19.89
C LYS A 135 -0.10 14.89 -18.92
N LYS A 136 0.41 15.99 -18.39
CA LYS A 136 1.53 16.02 -17.45
C LYS A 136 1.06 16.40 -16.06
N MET A 137 1.69 15.81 -15.05
CA MET A 137 1.41 16.15 -13.65
C MET A 137 1.65 17.65 -13.37
N SER A 138 2.70 18.22 -13.96
CA SER A 138 3.10 19.61 -13.71
C SER A 138 2.07 20.66 -14.17
N SER A 139 1.35 20.40 -15.26
CA SER A 139 0.40 21.34 -15.87
C SER A 139 -1.07 20.97 -15.61
N ASP A 140 -1.40 19.69 -15.59
CA ASP A 140 -2.77 19.21 -15.68
C ASP A 140 -3.32 18.67 -14.36
N LEU A 141 -2.44 18.40 -13.36
CA LEU A 141 -2.88 17.94 -12.05
C LEU A 141 -3.49 19.10 -11.26
N ASN A 142 -4.75 18.94 -10.88
CA ASN A 142 -5.51 19.92 -10.13
C ASN A 142 -6.33 19.24 -9.02
N PHE A 143 -6.99 20.04 -8.19
CA PHE A 143 -7.79 19.56 -7.06
C PHE A 143 -8.86 18.53 -7.46
N LYS A 144 -9.52 18.74 -8.59
CA LYS A 144 -10.57 17.85 -9.07
C LYS A 144 -9.99 16.49 -9.48
N THR A 145 -8.92 16.50 -10.28
CA THR A 145 -8.31 15.25 -10.78
C THR A 145 -7.68 14.44 -9.66
N ILE A 146 -6.96 15.10 -8.72
CA ILE A 146 -6.35 14.38 -7.60
C ILE A 146 -7.38 13.82 -6.61
N PHE A 147 -8.50 14.55 -6.40
CA PHE A 147 -9.59 14.07 -5.56
C PHE A 147 -10.26 12.82 -6.16
N TYR A 148 -10.49 12.79 -7.49
CA TYR A 148 -11.00 11.60 -8.16
C TYR A 148 -10.04 10.42 -8.03
N ILE A 149 -8.74 10.62 -8.26
CA ILE A 149 -7.74 9.57 -8.08
C ILE A 149 -7.79 9.05 -6.64
N GLY A 150 -7.84 9.94 -5.66
CA GLY A 150 -7.92 9.60 -4.24
C GLY A 150 -9.21 8.90 -3.84
N LEU A 151 -10.34 9.28 -4.43
CA LEU A 151 -11.63 8.63 -4.19
C LEU A 151 -11.57 7.17 -4.65
N PHE A 152 -11.10 6.92 -5.86
CA PHE A 152 -10.94 5.55 -6.36
C PHE A 152 -9.82 4.78 -5.66
N GLN A 153 -8.84 5.46 -5.09
CA GLN A 153 -7.81 4.82 -4.25
C GLN A 153 -8.42 4.09 -3.05
N THR A 154 -9.61 4.49 -2.56
CA THR A 154 -10.30 3.77 -1.47
C THR A 154 -10.60 2.31 -1.81
N LEU A 155 -10.74 1.97 -3.09
CA LEU A 155 -10.91 0.59 -3.53
C LEU A 155 -9.69 -0.29 -3.21
N ALA A 156 -8.52 0.31 -3.02
CA ALA A 156 -7.32 -0.42 -2.59
C ALA A 156 -7.41 -0.99 -1.16
N LEU A 157 -8.41 -0.60 -0.38
CA LEU A 157 -8.71 -1.22 0.91
C LEU A 157 -9.28 -2.63 0.74
N ILE A 158 -9.76 -2.99 -0.45
CA ILE A 158 -10.18 -4.34 -0.79
C ILE A 158 -8.92 -5.14 -1.18
N PRO A 159 -8.61 -6.26 -0.50
CA PRO A 159 -7.46 -7.08 -0.84
C PRO A 159 -7.50 -7.56 -2.29
N GLY A 160 -6.33 -7.57 -2.94
CA GLY A 160 -6.22 -7.90 -4.37
C GLY A 160 -6.32 -6.69 -5.30
N VAL A 161 -7.00 -5.61 -4.91
CA VAL A 161 -6.94 -4.33 -5.61
C VAL A 161 -5.62 -3.67 -5.29
N SER A 162 -4.69 -3.68 -6.20
CA SER A 162 -3.41 -2.98 -6.02
C SER A 162 -3.63 -1.48 -5.85
N ARG A 163 -3.10 -0.86 -4.77
CA ARG A 163 -3.16 0.58 -4.57
C ARG A 163 -2.47 1.31 -5.74
N ALA A 164 -1.26 0.87 -6.12
CA ALA A 164 -0.59 1.40 -7.30
C ALA A 164 -1.40 1.14 -8.57
N GLY A 165 -1.99 -0.05 -8.72
CA GLY A 165 -2.82 -0.41 -9.85
C GLY A 165 -4.01 0.51 -10.05
N ILE A 166 -4.83 0.72 -9.03
CA ILE A 166 -6.03 1.55 -9.15
C ILE A 166 -5.70 3.02 -9.37
N THR A 167 -4.70 3.58 -8.66
CA THR A 167 -4.33 4.98 -8.83
C THR A 167 -3.72 5.26 -10.22
N ILE A 168 -2.89 4.35 -10.74
CA ILE A 168 -2.38 4.42 -12.12
C ILE A 168 -3.55 4.29 -13.11
N THR A 169 -4.44 3.34 -12.93
CA THR A 169 -5.62 3.14 -13.80
C THR A 169 -6.43 4.42 -13.94
N ILE A 170 -6.80 5.03 -12.82
CA ILE A 170 -7.61 6.25 -12.83
C ILE A 170 -6.83 7.43 -13.43
N ALA A 171 -5.54 7.58 -13.11
CA ALA A 171 -4.71 8.60 -13.73
C ALA A 171 -4.63 8.42 -15.26
N ARG A 172 -4.49 7.18 -15.75
CA ARG A 172 -4.54 6.86 -17.19
C ARG A 172 -5.89 7.19 -17.82
N LEU A 173 -7.01 6.84 -17.18
CA LEU A 173 -8.36 7.20 -17.64
C LEU A 173 -8.58 8.72 -17.67
N LEU A 174 -7.94 9.46 -16.77
CA LEU A 174 -7.91 10.94 -16.78
C LEU A 174 -6.93 11.51 -17.82
N LYS A 175 -6.30 10.64 -18.63
CA LYS A 175 -5.41 10.94 -19.76
C LYS A 175 -4.01 11.44 -19.38
N PHE A 176 -3.53 11.16 -18.16
CA PHE A 176 -2.12 11.36 -17.82
C PHE A 176 -1.23 10.35 -18.55
N ASN A 177 -0.02 10.76 -18.93
CA ASN A 177 0.97 9.85 -19.49
C ASN A 177 1.42 8.80 -18.46
N ARG A 178 2.08 7.72 -18.88
CA ARG A 178 2.48 6.60 -18.00
C ARG A 178 3.41 7.04 -16.88
N TYR A 179 4.40 7.86 -17.19
CA TYR A 179 5.38 8.35 -16.21
C TYR A 179 4.70 9.16 -15.10
N ASP A 180 3.88 10.14 -15.48
CA ASP A 180 3.19 11.01 -14.50
C ASP A 180 2.10 10.25 -13.73
N SER A 181 1.41 9.28 -14.37
CA SER A 181 0.47 8.40 -13.66
C SER A 181 1.16 7.60 -12.55
N SER A 182 2.34 7.04 -12.84
CA SER A 182 3.15 6.33 -11.84
C SER A 182 3.67 7.27 -10.76
N LYS A 183 4.13 8.47 -11.13
CA LYS A 183 4.61 9.48 -10.17
C LYS A 183 3.51 9.93 -9.22
N ILE A 184 2.30 10.20 -9.72
CA ILE A 184 1.12 10.54 -8.89
C ILE A 184 0.81 9.39 -7.92
N SER A 185 0.79 8.15 -8.41
CA SER A 185 0.55 6.96 -7.60
C SER A 185 1.58 6.81 -6.47
N PHE A 186 2.85 7.02 -6.76
CA PHE A 186 3.92 6.91 -5.77
C PHE A 186 3.86 8.01 -4.72
N LEU A 187 3.54 9.24 -5.10
CA LEU A 187 3.37 10.34 -4.15
C LEU A 187 2.17 10.09 -3.22
N LEU A 188 1.05 9.58 -3.74
CA LEU A 188 -0.12 9.19 -2.94
C LEU A 188 0.16 7.96 -2.05
N ALA A 189 1.20 7.17 -2.35
CA ALA A 189 1.64 6.07 -1.49
C ALA A 189 2.12 6.55 -0.12
N ILE A 190 2.75 7.73 -0.05
CA ILE A 190 3.36 8.23 1.17
C ILE A 190 2.34 8.35 2.32
N PRO A 191 1.26 9.13 2.19
CA PRO A 191 0.25 9.22 3.24
C PRO A 191 -0.53 7.90 3.44
N ALA A 192 -0.70 7.10 2.39
CA ALA A 192 -1.37 5.80 2.50
C ALA A 192 -0.58 4.82 3.37
N LEU A 193 0.72 4.65 3.09
CA LEU A 193 1.61 3.78 3.87
C LEU A 193 1.83 4.32 5.28
N ALA A 194 1.93 5.64 5.45
CA ALA A 194 2.03 6.25 6.78
C ALA A 194 0.78 5.96 7.62
N GLY A 195 -0.42 6.15 7.05
CA GLY A 195 -1.69 5.86 7.72
C GLY A 195 -1.82 4.39 8.09
N ALA A 196 -1.52 3.47 7.19
CA ALA A 196 -1.53 2.03 7.44
C ALA A 196 -0.56 1.65 8.56
N SER A 197 0.66 2.20 8.54
CA SER A 197 1.67 1.95 9.57
C SER A 197 1.23 2.44 10.95
N VAL A 198 0.61 3.62 11.04
CA VAL A 198 0.10 4.18 12.30
C VAL A 198 -1.02 3.32 12.88
N LEU A 199 -2.00 2.91 12.05
CA LEU A 199 -3.10 2.07 12.49
C LEU A 199 -2.60 0.70 12.98
N SER A 200 -1.72 0.06 12.22
CA SER A 200 -1.17 -1.23 12.59
C SER A 200 -0.26 -1.17 13.82
N PHE A 201 0.48 -0.07 14.02
CA PHE A 201 1.26 0.14 15.22
C PHE A 201 0.37 0.30 16.46
N LYS A 202 -0.76 1.00 16.31
CA LYS A 202 -1.78 1.08 17.36
C LYS A 202 -2.31 -0.30 17.74
N ASP A 203 -2.65 -1.15 16.75
CA ASP A 203 -3.10 -2.52 17.01
C ASP A 203 -2.08 -3.37 17.77
N ILE A 204 -0.77 -3.16 17.52
CA ILE A 204 0.30 -3.83 18.26
C ILE A 204 0.32 -3.36 19.72
N LEU A 205 0.18 -2.06 19.96
CA LEU A 205 0.15 -1.51 21.32
C LEU A 205 -1.07 -2.02 22.08
N ASP A 206 -2.25 -1.95 21.49
CA ASP A 206 -3.50 -2.38 22.12
C ASP A 206 -3.44 -3.87 22.52
N LYS A 207 -2.90 -4.73 21.64
CA LYS A 207 -2.70 -6.16 21.94
C LYS A 207 -1.64 -6.42 23.03
N SER A 208 -0.60 -5.59 23.13
CA SER A 208 0.44 -5.75 24.15
C SER A 208 0.00 -5.25 25.53
N PHE A 209 -1.00 -4.38 25.60
CA PHE A 209 -1.59 -3.93 26.88
C PHE A 209 -2.75 -4.81 27.39
N ASP A 210 -3.23 -5.77 26.59
CA ASP A 210 -4.26 -6.72 27.03
C ASP A 210 -3.61 -7.84 27.88
N PHE A 211 -3.29 -7.48 29.15
CA PHE A 211 -2.61 -8.30 30.16
C PHE A 211 -3.34 -9.63 30.47
N ASN A 212 -4.61 -9.76 30.08
CA ASN A 212 -5.40 -10.97 30.25
C ASN A 212 -4.99 -12.14 29.33
N TYR A 213 -4.28 -11.89 28.26
CA TYR A 213 -3.75 -12.93 27.37
C TYR A 213 -2.48 -13.60 27.91
N PHE A 214 -1.77 -12.98 28.84
CA PHE A 214 -0.51 -13.49 29.40
C PHE A 214 -0.72 -14.45 30.58
N ILE A 215 -1.93 -14.55 31.13
CA ILE A 215 -2.25 -15.42 32.29
C ILE A 215 -2.81 -16.79 31.83
N LEU A 216 -3.13 -16.99 30.56
CA LEU A 216 -3.73 -18.21 30.00
C LEU A 216 -2.79 -19.04 29.12
N LEU A 217 -1.49 -18.76 29.11
CA LEU A 217 -0.43 -19.55 28.51
C LEU A 217 0.59 -19.99 29.55
#